data_e41fe656a59bc62480bddceffb947aa6
#
_entry.id   e41fe656a59bc62480bddceffb947aa6
#
_cell.length_a   1.000
_cell.length_b   1.000
_cell.length_c   1.000
_cell.angle_alpha   90.00
_cell.angle_beta   90.00
_cell.angle_gamma   90.00
#
_symmetry.space_group_name_H-M   'P 1'
#
loop_
_entity.id
_entity.type
_entity.pdbx_description
1 polymer ?
#
loop_
_entity_poly.entity_id
_entity_poly.type
_entity_poly.pdbx_seq_one_letter_code
_entity_poly.pdbx_strand_id
1 'polypeptide(L)'
;MKQSGVVEIRNLKSDRVWLFWADDYTTDCASQRFKLDLGMHECVSLQHDYTETGLEVFRFDLVEETTDKTRLAALRETTLNQYC
;
A
#
# COMPACT_ATOMS: atom_id res chain seq x y z
N MET A 1 -13.75 -14.87 -5.18
CA MET A 1 -14.38 -13.52 -5.11
C MET A 1 -13.33 -12.45 -5.01
N LYS A 2 -13.48 -11.38 -5.76
CA LYS A 2 -12.56 -10.25 -5.69
C LYS A 2 -12.88 -9.35 -4.48
N GLN A 3 -11.86 -8.93 -3.78
CA GLN A 3 -11.97 -7.93 -2.72
C GLN A 3 -11.35 -6.64 -3.24
N SER A 4 -12.20 -5.69 -3.59
CA SER A 4 -11.73 -4.39 -4.06
C SER A 4 -11.83 -3.35 -2.94
N GLY A 5 -10.98 -2.35 -2.97
CA GLY A 5 -11.00 -1.30 -1.97
C GLY A 5 -9.65 -0.62 -1.79
N VAL A 6 -9.46 -0.06 -0.61
CA VAL A 6 -8.25 0.69 -0.27
C VAL A 6 -7.30 -0.20 0.53
N VAL A 7 -6.08 -0.34 0.02
CA VAL A 7 -5.02 -1.11 0.67
C VAL A 7 -4.06 -0.17 1.37
N GLU A 8 -3.75 -0.49 2.62
CA GLU A 8 -2.72 0.19 3.39
C GLU A 8 -1.45 -0.64 3.40
N ILE A 9 -0.34 -0.02 3.03
CA ILE A 9 0.98 -0.59 3.20
C ILE A 9 1.65 0.22 4.30
N ARG A 10 1.98 -0.42 5.42
CA ARG A 10 2.53 0.24 6.59
C ARG A 10 3.91 -0.32 6.92
N ASN A 11 4.86 0.58 7.16
CA ASN A 11 6.16 0.22 7.73
C ASN A 11 6.03 0.27 9.25
N LEU A 12 6.04 -0.89 9.89
CA LEU A 12 5.82 -1.00 11.33
C LEU A 12 6.95 -0.39 12.17
N LYS A 13 8.13 -0.25 11.58
CA LYS A 13 9.29 0.32 12.27
C LYS A 13 9.26 1.84 12.28
N SER A 14 8.92 2.47 11.15
CA SER A 14 8.87 3.92 11.01
C SER A 14 7.47 4.51 11.15
N ASP A 15 6.45 3.65 11.14
CA ASP A 15 5.04 4.02 11.16
C ASP A 15 4.59 4.84 9.93
N ARG A 16 5.32 4.74 8.85
CA ARG A 16 4.94 5.36 7.58
C ARG A 16 3.86 4.53 6.89
N VAL A 17 2.94 5.21 6.22
CA VAL A 17 1.77 4.58 5.61
C VAL A 17 1.63 5.03 4.16
N TRP A 18 1.31 4.09 3.27
CA TRP A 18 0.98 4.36 1.87
C TRP A 18 -0.37 3.72 1.56
N LEU A 19 -1.26 4.45 0.89
CA LEU A 19 -2.58 3.98 0.52
C LEU A 19 -2.69 3.81 -0.99
N PHE A 20 -3.25 2.68 -1.41
CA PHE A 20 -3.43 2.34 -2.83
C PHE A 20 -4.81 1.75 -3.08
N TRP A 21 -5.32 1.95 -4.28
CA TRP A 21 -6.53 1.26 -4.72
C TRP A 21 -6.18 -0.14 -5.21
N ALA A 22 -6.99 -1.12 -4.83
CA ALA A 22 -6.87 -2.49 -5.32
C ALA A 22 -8.19 -2.95 -5.93
N ASP A 23 -8.16 -3.43 -7.16
CA ASP A 23 -9.31 -4.07 -7.79
C ASP A 23 -9.51 -5.49 -7.26
N ASP A 24 -8.42 -6.15 -6.92
CA ASP A 24 -8.42 -7.46 -6.25
C ASP A 24 -7.29 -7.44 -5.22
N TYR A 25 -7.67 -7.36 -3.96
CA TYR A 25 -6.73 -7.21 -2.86
C TYR A 25 -5.60 -8.26 -2.90
N THR A 26 -5.94 -9.52 -3.05
CA THR A 26 -4.94 -10.60 -3.03
C THR A 26 -3.95 -10.48 -4.18
N THR A 27 -4.45 -10.28 -5.40
CA THR A 27 -3.63 -10.16 -6.60
C THR A 27 -2.80 -8.88 -6.57
N ASP A 28 -3.42 -7.77 -6.17
CA ASP A 28 -2.75 -6.48 -6.15
C ASP A 28 -1.65 -6.41 -5.10
N CYS A 29 -1.88 -7.00 -3.92
CA CYS A 29 -0.83 -7.09 -2.89
C CYS A 29 0.35 -7.92 -3.37
N ALA A 30 0.10 -9.05 -4.03
CA ALA A 30 1.16 -9.87 -4.59
C ALA A 30 1.96 -9.10 -5.64
N SER A 31 1.27 -8.35 -6.50
CA SER A 31 1.89 -7.50 -7.52
C SER A 31 2.75 -6.39 -6.90
N GLN A 32 2.24 -5.72 -5.86
CA GLN A 32 2.99 -4.68 -5.16
C GLN A 32 4.28 -5.24 -4.55
N ARG A 33 4.19 -6.39 -3.88
CA ARG A 33 5.35 -7.04 -3.28
C ARG A 33 6.36 -7.46 -4.33
N PHE A 34 5.90 -7.98 -5.46
CA PHE A 34 6.78 -8.36 -6.56
C PHE A 34 7.56 -7.16 -7.09
N LYS A 35 6.88 -6.04 -7.31
CA LYS A 35 7.55 -4.81 -7.77
C LYS A 35 8.57 -4.30 -6.76
N LEU A 36 8.22 -4.35 -5.48
CA LEU A 36 9.13 -3.92 -4.41
C LEU A 36 10.38 -4.81 -4.35
N ASP A 37 10.20 -6.12 -4.49
CA ASP A 37 11.31 -7.07 -4.49
C ASP A 37 12.27 -6.84 -5.66
N LEU A 38 11.74 -6.41 -6.81
CA LEU A 38 12.55 -6.10 -7.99
C LEU A 38 13.16 -4.71 -7.96
N GLY A 39 12.77 -3.86 -7.01
CA GLY A 39 13.23 -2.46 -6.97
C GLY A 39 12.59 -1.59 -8.04
N MET A 40 11.40 -1.95 -8.52
CA MET A 40 10.73 -1.30 -9.65
C MET A 40 9.38 -0.68 -9.30
N HIS A 41 9.13 -0.44 -8.02
CA HIS A 41 7.84 0.14 -7.61
C HIS A 41 7.74 1.61 -8.03
N GLU A 42 6.55 2.02 -8.49
CA GLU A 42 6.27 3.39 -8.96
C GLU A 42 6.36 4.43 -7.85
N CYS A 43 6.01 4.06 -6.64
CA CYS A 43 6.09 4.95 -5.48
C CYS A 43 7.53 4.93 -4.96
N VAL A 44 8.28 5.97 -5.28
CA VAL A 44 9.71 6.04 -4.97
C VAL A 44 9.96 6.01 -3.46
N SER A 45 9.13 6.73 -2.68
CA SER A 45 9.32 6.75 -1.22
C SER A 45 9.06 5.39 -0.59
N LEU A 46 8.05 4.65 -1.05
CA LEU A 46 7.78 3.30 -0.59
C LEU A 46 8.91 2.35 -0.97
N GLN A 47 9.39 2.42 -2.22
CA GLN A 47 10.49 1.58 -2.69
C GLN A 47 11.75 1.83 -1.87
N HIS A 48 12.07 3.09 -1.60
CA HIS A 48 13.24 3.46 -0.80
C HIS A 48 13.13 2.86 0.62
N ASP A 49 11.97 3.02 1.24
CA ASP A 49 11.73 2.51 2.59
C ASP A 49 11.84 0.98 2.63
N TYR A 50 11.26 0.32 1.63
CA TYR A 50 11.33 -1.14 1.52
C TYR A 50 12.77 -1.63 1.36
N THR A 51 13.56 -0.97 0.52
CA THR A 51 14.96 -1.32 0.29
C THR A 51 15.79 -1.15 1.57
N GLU A 52 15.49 -0.13 2.36
CA GLU A 52 16.22 0.15 3.60
C GLU A 52 15.88 -0.83 4.73
N THR A 53 14.60 -1.22 4.85
CA THR A 53 14.14 -1.97 6.03
C THR A 53 13.77 -3.42 5.75
N GLY A 54 13.43 -3.78 4.50
CA GLY A 54 13.04 -5.14 4.12
C GLY A 54 11.58 -5.47 4.36
N LEU A 55 11.15 -6.59 3.78
CA LEU A 55 9.74 -7.02 3.77
C LEU A 55 9.17 -7.30 5.16
N GLU A 56 9.97 -7.79 6.06
CA GLU A 56 9.50 -8.27 7.39
C GLU A 56 8.92 -7.17 8.28
N VAL A 57 9.22 -5.89 7.98
CA VAL A 57 8.66 -4.77 8.75
C VAL A 57 7.45 -4.13 8.07
N PHE A 58 7.03 -4.66 6.93
CA PHE A 58 5.89 -4.12 6.19
C PHE A 58 4.63 -4.95 6.41
N ARG A 59 3.50 -4.27 6.49
CA ARG A 59 2.19 -4.88 6.64
C ARG A 59 1.28 -4.39 5.53
N PHE A 60 0.57 -5.32 4.89
CA PHE A 60 -0.38 -5.06 3.82
C PHE A 60 -1.78 -5.40 4.31
N ASP A 61 -2.66 -4.41 4.37
CA ASP A 61 -4.04 -4.60 4.86
C ASP A 61 -5.06 -3.98 3.92
N LEU A 62 -6.19 -4.65 3.76
CA LEU A 62 -7.36 -4.05 3.13
C LEU A 62 -8.12 -3.27 4.20
N VAL A 63 -7.92 -1.97 4.26
CA VAL A 63 -8.49 -1.13 5.32
C VAL A 63 -9.94 -0.75 5.05
N GLU A 64 -10.38 -0.75 3.79
CA GLU A 64 -11.77 -0.50 3.45
C GLU A 64 -12.14 -1.28 2.20
N GLU A 65 -13.09 -2.20 2.31
CA GLU A 65 -13.60 -2.95 1.18
C GLU A 65 -14.74 -2.16 0.53
N THR A 66 -14.55 -1.73 -0.71
CA THR A 66 -15.53 -0.90 -1.42
C THR A 66 -15.26 -0.95 -2.92
N THR A 67 -16.27 -0.64 -3.72
CA THR A 67 -16.13 -0.45 -5.17
C THR A 67 -16.03 1.03 -5.54
N ASP A 68 -16.16 1.91 -4.55
CA ASP A 68 -16.12 3.36 -4.75
C ASP A 68 -14.68 3.88 -4.68
N LYS A 69 -14.10 4.16 -5.84
CA LYS A 69 -12.71 4.61 -5.95
C LYS A 69 -12.46 5.98 -5.32
N THR A 70 -13.51 6.77 -5.09
CA THR A 70 -13.35 8.07 -4.42
C THR A 70 -12.92 7.92 -2.97
N ARG A 71 -13.13 6.74 -2.37
CA ARG A 71 -12.70 6.47 -0.99
C ARG A 71 -11.19 6.53 -0.82
N LEU A 72 -10.43 6.18 -1.85
CA LEU A 72 -8.97 6.29 -1.79
C LEU A 72 -8.55 7.75 -1.54
N ALA A 73 -9.10 8.69 -2.32
CA ALA A 73 -8.79 10.11 -2.14
C ALA A 73 -9.22 10.61 -0.77
N ALA A 74 -10.42 10.23 -0.32
CA ALA A 74 -10.94 10.63 0.98
C ALA A 74 -10.05 10.13 2.13
N LEU A 75 -9.62 8.89 2.07
CA LEU A 75 -8.74 8.32 3.10
C LEU A 75 -7.34 8.94 3.06
N ARG A 76 -6.85 9.27 1.86
CA ARG A 76 -5.56 9.97 1.72
C ARG A 76 -5.58 11.33 2.40
N GLU A 77 -6.70 12.05 2.32
CA GLU A 77 -6.84 13.35 2.97
C GLU A 77 -6.78 13.26 4.49
N THR A 78 -7.25 12.14 5.06
CA THR A 78 -7.28 11.95 6.50
C THR A 78 -6.04 11.27 7.06
N THR A 79 -5.18 10.72 6.20
CA THR A 79 -3.98 10.00 6.61
C THR A 79 -2.78 10.94 6.66
N LEU A 80 -2.26 11.19 7.85
CA LEU A 80 -1.20 12.17 8.07
C LEU A 80 0.19 11.69 7.65
N ASN A 81 0.40 10.38 7.56
CA ASN A 81 1.71 9.78 7.29
C ASN A 81 1.84 9.19 5.89
N GLN A 82 1.18 9.80 4.92
CA GLN A 82 1.27 9.35 3.53
C GLN A 82 2.37 10.08 2.79
N TYR A 83 3.21 9.34 2.06
CA TYR A 83 4.43 9.86 1.45
C TYR A 83 4.52 9.67 -0.07
N CYS A 84 3.47 9.22 -0.72
CA CYS A 84 3.52 9.01 -2.16
C CYS A 84 2.70 10.02 -2.96
#